data_1f222a16a4a05868007a6466ac5146c2
#
_entry.id   1f222a16a4a05868007a6466ac5146c2
#
_cell.length_a   1.000
_cell.length_b   1.000
_cell.length_c   1.000
_cell.angle_alpha   90.00
_cell.angle_beta   90.00
_cell.angle_gamma   90.00
#
_symmetry.space_group_name_H-M   'P 1'
#
loop_
_entity.id
_entity.type
_entity.pdbx_description
1 polymer ?
#
loop_
_entity_poly.entity_id
_entity_poly.type
_entity_poly.pdbx_seq_one_letter_code
_entity_poly.pdbx_strand_id
1 'polypeptide(L)'
;MVRAIWRSYRKPMEPRKHSFPPVVDANIRLLVLGSLPGERSLAERRYYAHPQNQFWRLISPAAGRDLAALPYEERLAALLAAHIGLWDVVASATRTGSTDATIRDIERHDLAALATTLPRLRAIAFNGGTALRHGLKQLGPLAADYAIVALPSSSPLHTVGLAAKLPGWEALRIHLTG
;
A
#
# COMPACT_ATOMS: atom_id res chain seq x y z
N MET A 1 46.10 -10.18 35.06
CA MET A 1 44.64 -10.01 35.13
C MET A 1 44.21 -9.03 34.03
N VAL A 2 43.77 -9.55 32.89
CA VAL A 2 43.33 -8.74 31.77
C VAL A 2 41.80 -8.73 31.80
N ARG A 3 41.21 -7.57 32.15
CA ARG A 3 39.76 -7.35 32.05
C ARG A 3 39.40 -7.20 30.58
N ALA A 4 38.74 -8.19 30.01
CA ALA A 4 38.10 -8.09 28.71
C ALA A 4 36.97 -7.09 28.78
N ILE A 5 37.15 -5.93 28.14
CA ILE A 5 36.12 -4.93 27.95
C ILE A 5 35.24 -5.44 26.82
N TRP A 6 34.10 -6.08 27.13
CA TRP A 6 33.05 -6.36 26.18
C TRP A 6 32.42 -5.02 25.77
N ARG A 7 32.88 -4.42 24.67
CA ARG A 7 32.11 -3.40 23.96
C ARG A 7 30.87 -4.10 23.45
N SER A 8 29.74 -3.79 24.07
CA SER A 8 28.44 -4.13 23.52
C SER A 8 28.31 -3.45 22.14
N TYR A 9 28.50 -4.24 21.09
CA TYR A 9 28.16 -3.83 19.72
C TYR A 9 26.67 -3.59 19.69
N ARG A 10 26.22 -2.33 19.91
CA ARG A 10 24.89 -1.92 19.53
C ARG A 10 24.86 -1.99 18.01
N LYS A 11 24.12 -2.97 17.46
CA LYS A 11 23.79 -3.00 16.04
C LYS A 11 23.27 -1.61 15.66
N PRO A 12 23.79 -0.97 14.60
CA PRO A 12 23.27 0.33 14.18
C PRO A 12 21.74 0.22 14.04
N MET A 13 21.03 1.12 14.67
CA MET A 13 19.57 1.17 14.50
C MET A 13 19.31 1.45 13.02
N GLU A 14 18.58 0.57 12.37
CA GLU A 14 18.17 0.78 11.00
C GLU A 14 17.33 2.06 10.91
N PRO A 15 17.56 2.90 9.90
CA PRO A 15 16.82 4.15 9.77
C PRO A 15 15.33 3.88 9.63
N ARG A 16 14.52 4.68 10.33
CA ARG A 16 13.08 4.62 10.26
C ARG A 16 12.59 5.01 8.86
N LYS A 17 11.74 4.21 8.28
CA LYS A 17 11.13 4.44 6.96
C LYS A 17 9.76 5.04 7.12
N HIS A 18 9.44 6.01 6.30
CA HIS A 18 8.17 6.74 6.34
C HIS A 18 7.40 6.53 5.04
N SER A 19 6.10 6.36 5.15
CA SER A 19 5.20 6.35 4.01
C SER A 19 5.03 7.74 3.40
N PHE A 20 4.31 7.81 2.29
CA PHE A 20 3.99 9.03 1.57
C PHE A 20 2.63 9.60 2.00
N PRO A 21 2.33 10.86 1.65
CA PRO A 21 0.97 11.38 1.76
C PRO A 21 -0.02 10.55 0.93
N PRO A 22 -1.32 10.51 1.34
CA PRO A 22 -2.33 9.81 0.57
C PRO A 22 -2.58 10.52 -0.78
N VAL A 23 -2.85 9.72 -1.80
CA VAL A 23 -3.29 10.19 -3.12
C VAL A 23 -4.81 10.01 -3.16
N VAL A 24 -5.55 11.03 -2.78
CA VAL A 24 -7.01 11.00 -2.65
C VAL A 24 -7.64 12.35 -3.00
N ASP A 25 -8.91 12.33 -3.38
CA ASP A 25 -9.78 13.49 -3.48
C ASP A 25 -11.21 13.14 -3.00
N ALA A 26 -12.13 14.11 -3.01
CA ALA A 26 -13.50 13.93 -2.56
C ALA A 26 -14.33 12.97 -3.44
N ASN A 27 -13.84 12.60 -4.62
CA ASN A 27 -14.54 11.72 -5.57
C ASN A 27 -14.13 10.26 -5.47
N ILE A 28 -13.19 9.93 -4.60
CA ILE A 28 -12.72 8.56 -4.39
C ILE A 28 -13.86 7.64 -3.97
N ARG A 29 -13.99 6.52 -4.68
CA ARG A 29 -14.94 5.44 -4.38
C ARG A 29 -14.25 4.18 -3.87
N LEU A 30 -13.00 3.98 -4.28
CA LEU A 30 -12.15 2.87 -3.88
C LEU A 30 -10.83 3.39 -3.34
N LEU A 31 -10.45 2.98 -2.15
CA LEU A 31 -9.14 3.25 -1.56
C LEU A 31 -8.30 1.97 -1.56
N VAL A 32 -7.16 1.98 -2.25
CA VAL A 32 -6.22 0.85 -2.25
C VAL A 32 -5.09 1.14 -1.27
N LEU A 33 -4.86 0.23 -0.35
CA LEU A 33 -3.90 0.37 0.74
C LEU A 33 -2.78 -0.66 0.64
N GLY A 34 -1.53 -0.18 0.58
CA GLY A 34 -0.34 -0.99 0.78
C GLY A 34 0.06 -1.09 2.25
N SER A 35 1.16 -1.79 2.54
CA SER A 35 1.74 -1.88 3.89
C SER A 35 2.64 -0.67 4.19
N LEU A 36 3.81 -0.63 3.57
CA LEU A 36 4.83 0.42 3.64
C LEU A 36 5.62 0.41 2.33
N PRO A 37 5.97 1.58 1.75
CA PRO A 37 6.73 1.62 0.50
C PRO A 37 8.04 0.83 0.57
N GLY A 38 8.37 0.10 -0.52
CA GLY A 38 9.64 -0.60 -0.65
C GLY A 38 10.83 0.34 -0.81
N GLU A 39 12.06 -0.18 -0.72
CA GLU A 39 13.32 0.61 -0.81
C GLU A 39 13.37 1.48 -2.07
N ARG A 40 13.02 0.91 -3.23
CA ARG A 40 13.03 1.62 -4.49
C ARG A 40 12.02 2.77 -4.51
N SER A 41 10.82 2.52 -3.98
CA SER A 41 9.76 3.53 -3.85
C SER A 41 10.18 4.69 -2.96
N LEU A 42 10.84 4.39 -1.83
CA LEU A 42 11.36 5.40 -0.91
C LEU A 42 12.47 6.24 -1.57
N ALA A 43 13.40 5.60 -2.28
CA ALA A 43 14.50 6.27 -2.97
C ALA A 43 14.00 7.21 -4.08
N GLU A 44 12.99 6.79 -4.84
CA GLU A 44 12.42 7.56 -5.94
C GLU A 44 11.27 8.49 -5.51
N ARG A 45 10.80 8.39 -4.26
CA ARG A 45 9.61 9.07 -3.73
C ARG A 45 8.36 8.82 -4.60
N ARG A 46 8.16 7.56 -5.01
CA ARG A 46 7.08 7.13 -5.91
C ARG A 46 6.45 5.84 -5.42
N TYR A 47 5.13 5.78 -5.41
CA TYR A 47 4.41 4.54 -5.14
C TYR A 47 4.75 3.48 -6.18
N TYR A 48 5.06 2.26 -5.71
CA TYR A 48 5.30 1.08 -6.56
C TYR A 48 6.33 1.30 -7.65
N ALA A 49 7.46 1.94 -7.30
CA ALA A 49 8.52 2.31 -8.24
C ALA A 49 9.39 1.13 -8.70
N HIS A 50 9.39 0.00 -7.96
CA HIS A 50 10.22 -1.14 -8.34
C HIS A 50 9.74 -1.72 -9.69
N PRO A 51 10.64 -1.91 -10.68
CA PRO A 51 10.25 -2.35 -12.04
C PRO A 51 9.49 -3.67 -12.09
N GLN A 52 9.76 -4.58 -11.15
CA GLN A 52 9.09 -5.88 -11.05
C GLN A 52 7.81 -5.84 -10.21
N ASN A 53 7.46 -4.70 -9.57
CA ASN A 53 6.20 -4.58 -8.87
C ASN A 53 5.06 -4.54 -9.89
N GLN A 54 4.06 -5.37 -9.69
CA GLN A 54 2.97 -5.56 -10.65
C GLN A 54 1.79 -4.59 -10.43
N PHE A 55 1.86 -3.71 -9.44
CA PHE A 55 0.73 -2.84 -9.05
C PHE A 55 0.11 -2.11 -10.24
N TRP A 56 0.91 -1.36 -11.01
CA TRP A 56 0.39 -0.55 -12.12
C TRP A 56 -0.28 -1.38 -13.20
N ARG A 57 0.22 -2.58 -13.46
CA ARG A 57 -0.38 -3.54 -14.40
C ARG A 57 -1.67 -4.15 -13.85
N LEU A 58 -1.69 -4.47 -12.55
CA LEU A 58 -2.84 -5.09 -11.88
C LEU A 58 -4.02 -4.14 -11.71
N ILE A 59 -3.77 -2.85 -11.40
CA ILE A 59 -4.82 -1.85 -11.20
C ILE A 59 -5.37 -1.29 -12.53
N SER A 60 -4.63 -1.41 -13.62
CA SER A 60 -5.00 -0.86 -14.93
C SER A 60 -6.39 -1.28 -15.41
N PRO A 61 -6.80 -2.56 -15.34
CA PRO A 61 -8.15 -2.96 -15.75
C PRO A 61 -9.25 -2.26 -14.94
N ALA A 62 -9.07 -2.10 -13.63
CA ALA A 62 -10.04 -1.39 -12.79
C ALA A 62 -10.11 0.10 -13.16
N ALA A 63 -8.99 0.73 -13.45
CA ALA A 63 -8.91 2.11 -13.89
C ALA A 63 -9.43 2.33 -15.32
N GLY A 64 -9.65 1.25 -16.10
CA GLY A 64 -10.09 1.34 -17.49
C GLY A 64 -9.03 1.88 -18.46
N ARG A 65 -7.76 1.92 -18.06
CA ARG A 65 -6.65 2.47 -18.83
C ARG A 65 -5.34 1.77 -18.47
N ASP A 66 -4.44 1.57 -19.43
CA ASP A 66 -3.10 1.04 -19.17
C ASP A 66 -2.23 2.08 -18.45
N LEU A 67 -2.23 2.03 -17.12
CA LEU A 67 -1.45 2.93 -16.27
C LEU A 67 0.04 2.62 -16.34
N ALA A 68 0.42 1.36 -16.60
CA ALA A 68 1.82 0.97 -16.63
C ALA A 68 2.60 1.66 -17.77
N ALA A 69 1.93 1.98 -18.87
CA ALA A 69 2.50 2.68 -20.02
C ALA A 69 2.68 4.21 -19.81
N LEU A 70 2.08 4.79 -18.76
CA LEU A 70 2.10 6.22 -18.53
C LEU A 70 3.33 6.68 -17.74
N PRO A 71 3.77 7.95 -17.89
CA PRO A 71 4.63 8.62 -16.92
C PRO A 71 4.01 8.62 -15.52
N TYR A 72 4.83 8.60 -14.47
CA TYR A 72 4.36 8.41 -13.09
C TYR A 72 3.28 9.42 -12.66
N GLU A 73 3.49 10.71 -12.96
CA GLU A 73 2.55 11.77 -12.58
C GLU A 73 1.17 11.58 -13.26
N GLU A 74 1.18 11.12 -14.49
CA GLU A 74 -0.05 10.80 -15.22
C GLU A 74 -0.75 9.56 -14.68
N ARG A 75 -0.01 8.59 -14.09
CA ARG A 75 -0.60 7.43 -13.41
C ARG A 75 -1.43 7.86 -12.21
N LEU A 76 -0.92 8.79 -11.40
CA LEU A 76 -1.65 9.28 -10.22
C LEU A 76 -2.91 10.05 -10.63
N ALA A 77 -2.79 10.93 -11.63
CA ALA A 77 -3.95 11.66 -12.17
C ALA A 77 -5.01 10.71 -12.74
N ALA A 78 -4.58 9.65 -13.45
CA ALA A 78 -5.50 8.66 -14.00
C ALA A 78 -6.18 7.79 -12.94
N LEU A 79 -5.50 7.47 -11.83
CA LEU A 79 -6.13 6.81 -10.67
C LEU A 79 -7.25 7.68 -10.10
N LEU A 80 -6.97 8.96 -9.81
CA LEU A 80 -7.97 9.89 -9.28
C LEU A 80 -9.14 10.07 -10.23
N ALA A 81 -8.88 10.20 -11.54
CA ALA A 81 -9.92 10.26 -12.56
C ALA A 81 -10.78 8.99 -12.62
N ALA A 82 -10.24 7.84 -12.27
CA ALA A 82 -10.96 6.57 -12.13
C ALA A 82 -11.60 6.40 -10.74
N HIS A 83 -11.59 7.42 -9.88
CA HIS A 83 -12.11 7.38 -8.50
C HIS A 83 -11.37 6.39 -7.58
N ILE A 84 -10.11 6.13 -7.86
CA ILE A 84 -9.24 5.24 -7.08
C ILE A 84 -8.24 6.08 -6.29
N GLY A 85 -8.24 5.93 -4.98
CA GLY A 85 -7.25 6.50 -4.08
C GLY A 85 -6.17 5.50 -3.71
N LEU A 86 -5.04 6.00 -3.19
CA LEU A 86 -3.88 5.20 -2.87
C LEU A 86 -3.23 5.69 -1.57
N TRP A 87 -2.90 4.77 -0.69
CA TRP A 87 -2.12 5.04 0.52
C TRP A 87 -1.51 3.76 1.10
N ASP A 88 -0.96 3.85 2.33
CA ASP A 88 -0.40 2.75 3.10
C ASP A 88 -1.01 2.69 4.50
N VAL A 89 -1.03 1.50 5.09
CA VAL A 89 -1.53 1.31 6.47
C VAL A 89 -0.49 1.69 7.53
N VAL A 90 0.80 1.65 7.19
CA VAL A 90 1.91 1.98 8.08
C VAL A 90 2.41 3.39 7.77
N ALA A 91 2.41 4.27 8.78
CA ALA A 91 2.94 5.63 8.67
C ALA A 91 4.46 5.61 8.70
N SER A 92 5.04 4.90 9.63
CA SER A 92 6.49 4.69 9.72
C SER A 92 6.84 3.39 10.46
N ALA A 93 7.99 2.83 10.14
CA ALA A 93 8.51 1.63 10.79
C ALA A 93 10.01 1.47 10.56
N THR A 94 10.66 0.62 11.35
CA THR A 94 11.95 0.05 11.02
C THR A 94 11.76 -1.20 10.18
N ARG A 95 12.55 -1.38 9.12
CA ARG A 95 12.45 -2.53 8.23
C ARG A 95 13.76 -2.76 7.50
N THR A 96 14.23 -4.01 7.48
CA THR A 96 15.36 -4.45 6.66
C THR A 96 14.87 -4.78 5.24
N GLY A 97 15.40 -4.09 4.22
CA GLY A 97 14.99 -4.29 2.83
C GLY A 97 13.53 -3.89 2.58
N SER A 98 12.85 -4.62 1.71
CA SER A 98 11.47 -4.35 1.27
C SER A 98 10.46 -5.40 1.74
N THR A 99 10.88 -6.41 2.49
CA THR A 99 9.98 -7.47 2.97
C THR A 99 9.18 -7.06 4.20
N ASP A 100 7.88 -7.27 4.16
CA ASP A 100 6.96 -6.96 5.27
C ASP A 100 7.23 -7.83 6.52
N ALA A 101 7.84 -9.00 6.36
CA ALA A 101 8.18 -9.89 7.49
C ALA A 101 9.17 -9.26 8.47
N THR A 102 9.95 -8.27 8.05
CA THR A 102 10.95 -7.58 8.89
C THR A 102 10.45 -6.24 9.46
N ILE A 103 9.20 -5.87 9.22
CA ILE A 103 8.63 -4.63 9.78
C ILE A 103 8.58 -4.72 11.31
N ARG A 104 9.12 -3.68 11.97
CA ARG A 104 9.15 -3.53 13.44
C ARG A 104 8.84 -2.07 13.81
N ASP A 105 8.52 -1.83 15.08
CA ASP A 105 8.30 -0.49 15.65
C ASP A 105 7.32 0.34 14.83
N ILE A 106 6.15 -0.26 14.55
CA ILE A 106 5.17 0.27 13.62
C ILE A 106 4.42 1.46 14.24
N GLU A 107 4.48 2.61 13.58
CA GLU A 107 3.49 3.68 13.69
C GLU A 107 2.47 3.53 12.56
N ARG A 108 1.19 3.66 12.90
CA ARG A 108 0.09 3.48 11.95
C ARG A 108 -0.46 4.82 11.52
N HIS A 109 -0.97 4.89 10.29
CA HIS A 109 -1.84 5.99 9.89
C HIS A 109 -3.21 5.88 10.59
N ASP A 110 -3.91 6.98 10.71
CA ASP A 110 -5.32 6.97 11.11
C ASP A 110 -6.21 6.77 9.89
N LEU A 111 -6.39 5.50 9.51
CA LEU A 111 -7.23 5.14 8.36
C LEU A 111 -8.70 5.47 8.58
N ALA A 112 -9.17 5.37 9.83
CA ALA A 112 -10.55 5.69 10.17
C ALA A 112 -10.81 7.17 9.95
N ALA A 113 -9.92 8.05 10.42
CA ALA A 113 -10.02 9.48 10.17
C ALA A 113 -10.01 9.81 8.67
N LEU A 114 -9.09 9.23 7.89
CA LEU A 114 -9.07 9.45 6.44
C LEU A 114 -10.39 9.00 5.80
N ALA A 115 -10.86 7.79 6.09
CA ALA A 115 -12.06 7.23 5.47
C ALA A 115 -13.31 8.12 5.69
N THR A 116 -13.44 8.71 6.88
CA THR A 116 -14.55 9.64 7.20
C THR A 116 -14.50 10.95 6.42
N THR A 117 -13.35 11.34 5.87
CA THR A 117 -13.22 12.54 5.03
C THR A 117 -13.54 12.29 3.55
N LEU A 118 -13.78 11.04 3.16
CA LEU A 118 -14.03 10.63 1.77
C LEU A 118 -15.51 10.31 1.56
N PRO A 119 -16.36 11.30 1.19
CA PRO A 119 -17.83 11.15 1.25
C PRO A 119 -18.40 10.16 0.24
N ARG A 120 -17.61 9.78 -0.77
CA ARG A 120 -18.02 8.82 -1.82
C ARG A 120 -17.35 7.47 -1.68
N LEU A 121 -16.53 7.25 -0.65
CA LEU A 121 -15.83 5.99 -0.43
C LEU A 121 -16.82 4.84 -0.22
N ARG A 122 -16.65 3.76 -0.97
CA ARG A 122 -17.51 2.56 -0.94
C ARG A 122 -16.75 1.30 -0.58
N ALA A 123 -15.48 1.24 -0.98
CA ALA A 123 -14.66 0.05 -0.81
C ALA A 123 -13.24 0.41 -0.39
N ILE A 124 -12.66 -0.46 0.42
CA ILE A 124 -11.26 -0.40 0.83
C ILE A 124 -10.60 -1.72 0.46
N ALA A 125 -9.61 -1.67 -0.41
CA ALA A 125 -8.87 -2.82 -0.89
C ALA A 125 -7.46 -2.85 -0.30
N PHE A 126 -7.03 -4.00 0.16
CA PHE A 126 -5.73 -4.19 0.80
C PHE A 126 -4.79 -5.00 -0.10
N ASN A 127 -3.70 -4.40 -0.51
CA ASN A 127 -2.67 -5.01 -1.35
C ASN A 127 -1.76 -5.93 -0.51
N GLY A 128 -2.21 -7.15 -0.32
CA GLY A 128 -1.52 -8.20 0.43
C GLY A 128 -1.97 -8.35 1.89
N GLY A 129 -1.61 -9.48 2.49
CA GLY A 129 -2.08 -9.89 3.82
C GLY A 129 -1.59 -9.00 4.97
N THR A 130 -0.40 -8.42 4.88
CA THR A 130 0.12 -7.50 5.90
C THR A 130 -0.70 -6.21 5.94
N ALA A 131 -1.02 -5.63 4.77
CA ALA A 131 -1.88 -4.46 4.67
C ALA A 131 -3.28 -4.75 5.22
N LEU A 132 -3.88 -5.89 4.86
CA LEU A 132 -5.19 -6.32 5.36
C LEU A 132 -5.22 -6.41 6.89
N ARG A 133 -4.27 -7.14 7.47
CA ARG A 133 -4.23 -7.37 8.92
C ARG A 133 -4.09 -6.07 9.72
N HIS A 134 -3.20 -5.19 9.31
CA HIS A 134 -3.01 -3.91 9.97
C HIS A 134 -4.14 -2.93 9.71
N GLY A 135 -4.66 -2.89 8.48
CA GLY A 135 -5.73 -1.99 8.10
C GLY A 135 -7.06 -2.30 8.78
N LEU A 136 -7.46 -3.57 8.86
CA LEU A 136 -8.68 -3.97 9.59
C LEU A 136 -8.61 -3.60 11.08
N LYS A 137 -7.42 -3.74 11.68
CA LYS A 137 -7.20 -3.35 13.08
C LYS A 137 -7.37 -1.86 13.31
N GLN A 138 -6.97 -1.02 12.34
CA GLN A 138 -7.09 0.43 12.40
C GLN A 138 -8.52 0.91 12.14
N LEU A 139 -9.22 0.29 11.20
CA LEU A 139 -10.61 0.62 10.89
C LEU A 139 -11.55 0.19 12.02
N GLY A 140 -11.25 -0.93 12.71
CA GLY A 140 -12.11 -1.44 13.76
C GLY A 140 -13.57 -1.60 13.29
N PRO A 141 -14.57 -1.15 14.06
CA PRO A 141 -15.99 -1.24 13.69
C PRO A 141 -16.34 -0.51 12.38
N LEU A 142 -15.62 0.55 12.02
CA LEU A 142 -15.86 1.32 10.80
C LEU A 142 -15.67 0.47 9.51
N ALA A 143 -14.93 -0.64 9.60
CA ALA A 143 -14.78 -1.55 8.47
C ALA A 143 -16.11 -2.10 7.95
N ALA A 144 -17.16 -2.17 8.79
CA ALA A 144 -18.49 -2.64 8.40
C ALA A 144 -19.21 -1.68 7.44
N ASP A 145 -18.80 -0.43 7.37
CA ASP A 145 -19.42 0.59 6.50
C ASP A 145 -18.90 0.53 5.06
N TYR A 146 -17.88 -0.28 4.79
CA TYR A 146 -17.23 -0.39 3.49
C TYR A 146 -17.17 -1.82 2.99
N ALA A 147 -17.16 -2.00 1.67
CA ALA A 147 -16.77 -3.27 1.08
C ALA A 147 -15.26 -3.49 1.29
N ILE A 148 -14.89 -4.52 2.04
CA ILE A 148 -13.49 -4.88 2.30
C ILE A 148 -13.02 -5.91 1.28
N VAL A 149 -11.93 -5.58 0.56
CA VAL A 149 -11.38 -6.44 -0.48
C VAL A 149 -9.93 -6.83 -0.14
N ALA A 150 -9.70 -8.13 0.01
CA ALA A 150 -8.36 -8.68 0.15
C ALA A 150 -7.77 -8.98 -1.23
N LEU A 151 -6.68 -8.32 -1.59
CA LEU A 151 -6.01 -8.51 -2.87
C LEU A 151 -4.75 -9.37 -2.72
N PRO A 152 -4.42 -10.20 -3.71
CA PRO A 152 -3.09 -10.80 -3.77
C PRO A 152 -2.04 -9.70 -3.93
N SER A 153 -0.94 -9.80 -3.18
CA SER A 153 0.10 -8.76 -3.17
C SER A 153 0.70 -8.53 -4.56
N SER A 154 0.85 -7.26 -4.93
CA SER A 154 1.54 -6.85 -6.16
C SER A 154 3.07 -6.93 -6.05
N SER A 155 3.61 -7.16 -4.86
CA SER A 155 5.05 -7.25 -4.60
C SER A 155 5.70 -8.36 -5.44
N PRO A 156 6.93 -8.13 -5.96
CA PRO A 156 7.72 -9.18 -6.61
C PRO A 156 8.10 -10.31 -5.64
N LEU A 157 8.07 -10.06 -4.33
CA LEU A 157 8.30 -11.08 -3.30
C LEU A 157 7.15 -12.09 -3.18
N HIS A 158 5.98 -11.74 -3.69
CA HIS A 158 4.84 -12.66 -3.84
C HIS A 158 4.91 -13.30 -5.22
N THR A 159 5.53 -14.47 -5.29
CA THR A 159 6.00 -15.12 -6.53
C THR A 159 4.91 -15.71 -7.42
N VAL A 160 3.64 -15.58 -7.05
CA VAL A 160 2.50 -15.93 -7.91
C VAL A 160 2.48 -15.00 -9.12
N GLY A 161 2.31 -15.58 -10.33
CA GLY A 161 2.35 -14.82 -11.57
C GLY A 161 1.23 -13.81 -11.74
N LEU A 162 1.41 -12.85 -12.65
CA LEU A 162 0.45 -11.77 -12.92
C LEU A 162 -0.95 -12.33 -13.24
N ALA A 163 -1.05 -13.33 -14.11
CA ALA A 163 -2.31 -13.92 -14.52
C ALA A 163 -3.15 -14.49 -13.36
N ALA A 164 -2.49 -15.05 -12.35
CA ALA A 164 -3.18 -15.60 -11.19
C ALA A 164 -3.70 -14.49 -10.24
N LYS A 165 -3.09 -13.30 -10.26
CA LYS A 165 -3.49 -12.15 -9.45
C LYS A 165 -4.61 -11.33 -10.11
N LEU A 166 -4.60 -11.23 -11.43
CA LEU A 166 -5.49 -10.35 -12.21
C LEU A 166 -6.97 -10.46 -11.84
N PRO A 167 -7.60 -11.65 -11.71
CA PRO A 167 -9.04 -11.73 -11.45
C PRO A 167 -9.47 -10.97 -10.18
N GLY A 168 -8.67 -11.06 -9.10
CA GLY A 168 -8.97 -10.34 -7.85
C GLY A 168 -8.87 -8.82 -8.00
N TRP A 169 -7.94 -8.33 -8.81
CA TRP A 169 -7.78 -6.92 -9.07
C TRP A 169 -8.81 -6.37 -10.07
N GLU A 170 -9.18 -7.14 -11.08
CA GLU A 170 -10.24 -6.78 -12.04
C GLU A 170 -11.60 -6.65 -11.37
N ALA A 171 -11.88 -7.49 -10.40
CA ALA A 171 -13.14 -7.45 -9.62
C ALA A 171 -13.36 -6.11 -8.92
N LEU A 172 -12.34 -5.28 -8.71
CA LEU A 172 -12.45 -3.95 -8.13
C LEU A 172 -13.36 -3.01 -8.93
N ARG A 173 -13.56 -3.27 -10.22
CA ARG A 173 -14.43 -2.46 -11.10
C ARG A 173 -15.85 -2.31 -10.56
N ILE A 174 -16.38 -3.32 -9.88
CA ILE A 174 -17.75 -3.29 -9.32
C ILE A 174 -17.96 -2.13 -8.34
N HIS A 175 -16.89 -1.69 -7.67
CA HIS A 175 -16.95 -0.60 -6.69
C HIS A 175 -16.82 0.79 -7.32
N LEU A 176 -16.48 0.87 -8.60
CA LEU A 176 -16.25 2.12 -9.34
C LEU A 176 -17.46 2.53 -10.20
N THR A 177 -18.29 1.57 -10.57
CA THR A 177 -19.50 1.79 -11.38
C THR A 177 -20.69 2.18 -10.50
N GLY A 178 -21.53 3.07 -10.97
CA GLY A 178 -22.78 3.54 -10.30
C GLY A 178 -22.79 4.97 -9.87
#